data_08ef449d18e47f5d0dc9fc67f7ac5c4b
#
_entry.id   08ef449d18e47f5d0dc9fc67f7ac5c4b
#
_cell.length_a   1.000
_cell.length_b   1.000
_cell.length_c   1.000
_cell.angle_alpha   90.00
_cell.angle_beta   90.00
_cell.angle_gamma   90.00
#
_symmetry.space_group_name_H-M   'P 1'
#
loop_
_entity.id
_entity.type
_entity.pdbx_description
1 polymer ?
#
loop_
_entity_poly.entity_id
_entity_poly.type
_entity_poly.pdbx_seq_one_letter_code
_entity_poly.pdbx_strand_id
1 'polypeptide(L)'
;MEGRKFRPSLLAGMLPGMSFAEKAVLITGGANGFGRATGARLAGEGAHVVLADIEEEAGRQAAEEIGGEFIQCDVRDPEASVAAVDFTVEKFGGLDIAFLNAGISTGCGLVESFDLELYRRAMQINLDGVVFGINAAVPAMRRRGGGSIVATASLAGLTAVPFDPIYAANKHGVVGLVRSAGPVYELESIRINGICPGFSDTRIIDGFKEGLVSEGIPIIEVEHVVDGIVDLMASPESGNCHFVQAGMDPQEFRFRNIPGPKAAEA
;
A
#
# COMPACT_ATOMS: atom_id res chain seq x y z
N MET A 1 -8.38 -28.77 -27.81
CA MET A 1 -8.11 -27.59 -26.95
C MET A 1 -7.31 -28.09 -25.77
N GLU A 2 -6.01 -28.01 -25.88
CA GLU A 2 -5.08 -28.54 -24.87
C GLU A 2 -4.96 -27.48 -23.74
N GLY A 3 -5.22 -27.96 -22.51
CA GLY A 3 -5.09 -27.15 -21.31
C GLY A 3 -3.65 -26.71 -21.10
N ARG A 4 -3.41 -25.41 -21.14
CA ARG A 4 -2.14 -24.84 -20.67
C ARG A 4 -2.00 -25.16 -19.18
N LYS A 5 -1.09 -26.07 -18.87
CA LYS A 5 -0.65 -26.35 -17.52
C LYS A 5 -0.08 -25.06 -16.92
N PHE A 6 -0.68 -24.61 -15.82
CA PHE A 6 -0.14 -23.61 -14.93
C PHE A 6 1.31 -23.97 -14.62
N ARG A 7 2.25 -23.19 -15.07
CA ARG A 7 3.63 -23.30 -14.59
C ARG A 7 3.65 -22.61 -13.23
N PRO A 8 4.10 -23.28 -12.15
CA PRO A 8 4.40 -22.55 -10.93
C PRO A 8 5.41 -21.46 -11.30
N SER A 9 5.17 -20.24 -10.80
CA SER A 9 6.05 -19.10 -11.00
C SER A 9 7.48 -19.59 -10.76
N LEU A 10 8.29 -19.54 -11.80
CA LEU A 10 9.72 -19.50 -11.61
C LEU A 10 9.91 -18.48 -10.50
N LEU A 11 10.60 -18.88 -9.43
CA LEU A 11 11.19 -17.96 -8.46
C LEU A 11 11.60 -16.73 -9.26
N ALA A 12 10.79 -15.69 -9.15
CA ALA A 12 11.03 -14.45 -9.87
C ALA A 12 12.45 -14.09 -9.52
N GLY A 13 13.25 -13.89 -10.54
CA GLY A 13 14.62 -13.52 -10.31
C GLY A 13 14.59 -12.30 -9.41
N MET A 14 14.93 -12.50 -8.14
CA MET A 14 15.27 -11.39 -7.25
C MET A 14 16.21 -10.53 -8.08
N LEU A 15 15.83 -9.28 -8.32
CA LEU A 15 16.78 -8.32 -8.84
C LEU A 15 18.02 -8.45 -7.94
N PRO A 16 19.21 -8.71 -8.46
CA PRO A 16 20.36 -8.94 -7.63
C PRO A 16 20.63 -7.65 -6.85
N GLY A 17 20.26 -7.62 -5.57
CA GLY A 17 20.66 -6.50 -4.75
C GLY A 17 19.91 -6.13 -3.50
N MET A 18 18.63 -6.45 -3.31
CA MET A 18 17.96 -6.04 -2.09
C MET A 18 17.63 -7.23 -1.19
N SER A 19 18.38 -7.37 -0.11
CA SER A 19 18.03 -8.25 1.01
C SER A 19 17.15 -7.46 1.98
N PHE A 20 16.08 -8.09 2.48
CA PHE A 20 15.26 -7.52 3.55
C PHE A 20 15.82 -7.84 4.94
N ALA A 21 16.81 -8.72 5.04
CA ALA A 21 17.47 -9.03 6.30
C ALA A 21 17.98 -7.75 6.97
N GLU A 22 17.73 -7.62 8.29
CA GLU A 22 18.10 -6.48 9.13
C GLU A 22 17.44 -5.13 8.73
N LYS A 23 16.48 -5.11 7.80
CA LYS A 23 15.74 -3.91 7.44
C LYS A 23 14.68 -3.57 8.47
N ALA A 24 14.65 -2.31 8.92
CA ALA A 24 13.60 -1.80 9.78
C ALA A 24 12.37 -1.39 8.95
N VAL A 25 11.25 -2.04 9.21
CA VAL A 25 10.01 -1.93 8.43
C VAL A 25 8.85 -1.48 9.32
N LEU A 26 8.12 -0.44 8.90
CA LEU A 26 6.87 -0.02 9.51
C LEU A 26 5.70 -0.31 8.54
N ILE A 27 4.65 -0.94 9.06
CA ILE A 27 3.45 -1.30 8.30
C ILE A 27 2.21 -0.75 8.99
N THR A 28 1.47 0.16 8.35
CA THR A 28 0.17 0.62 8.84
C THR A 28 -0.96 -0.31 8.36
N GLY A 29 -2.02 -0.48 9.17
CA GLY A 29 -3.03 -1.50 8.91
C GLY A 29 -2.44 -2.91 9.01
N GLY A 30 -1.55 -3.10 10.01
CA GLY A 30 -0.75 -4.32 10.19
C GLY A 30 -1.47 -5.49 10.83
N ALA A 31 -2.64 -5.26 11.44
CA ALA A 31 -3.37 -6.31 12.15
C ALA A 31 -4.00 -7.36 11.22
N ASN A 32 -4.30 -7.01 9.96
CA ASN A 32 -5.07 -7.85 9.05
C ASN A 32 -4.62 -7.72 7.58
N GLY A 33 -5.18 -8.60 6.72
CA GLY A 33 -5.08 -8.52 5.26
C GLY A 33 -3.66 -8.36 4.74
N PHE A 34 -3.46 -7.44 3.80
CA PHE A 34 -2.14 -7.22 3.17
C PHE A 34 -1.07 -6.81 4.17
N GLY A 35 -1.41 -5.97 5.17
CA GLY A 35 -0.44 -5.51 6.16
C GLY A 35 0.14 -6.67 6.97
N ARG A 36 -0.72 -7.53 7.54
CA ARG A 36 -0.30 -8.72 8.30
C ARG A 36 0.49 -9.70 7.43
N ALA A 37 -0.02 -10.01 6.23
CA ALA A 37 0.64 -10.95 5.34
C ALA A 37 2.01 -10.45 4.84
N THR A 38 2.13 -9.14 4.52
CA THR A 38 3.40 -8.50 4.17
C THR A 38 4.37 -8.53 5.35
N GLY A 39 3.88 -8.24 6.57
CA GLY A 39 4.69 -8.32 7.79
C GLY A 39 5.26 -9.73 8.00
N ALA A 40 4.43 -10.76 7.87
CA ALA A 40 4.87 -12.15 7.99
C ALA A 40 5.91 -12.53 6.93
N ARG A 41 5.71 -12.11 5.68
CA ARG A 41 6.66 -12.35 4.58
C ARG A 41 8.01 -11.70 4.85
N LEU A 42 8.05 -10.42 5.24
CA LEU A 42 9.28 -9.70 5.46
C LEU A 42 10.02 -10.18 6.72
N ALA A 43 9.30 -10.47 7.82
CA ALA A 43 9.89 -11.08 9.01
C ALA A 43 10.52 -12.44 8.70
N GLY A 44 9.86 -13.27 7.88
CA GLY A 44 10.40 -14.54 7.37
C GLY A 44 11.68 -14.38 6.53
N GLU A 45 11.92 -13.20 5.96
CA GLU A 45 13.13 -12.84 5.21
C GLU A 45 14.18 -12.10 6.08
N GLY A 46 13.94 -12.04 7.40
CA GLY A 46 14.88 -11.48 8.39
C GLY A 46 14.76 -9.98 8.62
N ALA A 47 13.67 -9.35 8.20
CA ALA A 47 13.40 -7.94 8.51
C ALA A 47 12.92 -7.76 9.95
N HIS A 48 13.20 -6.60 10.53
CA HIS A 48 12.64 -6.13 11.79
C HIS A 48 11.33 -5.38 11.49
N VAL A 49 10.19 -5.97 11.86
CA VAL A 49 8.87 -5.47 11.49
C VAL A 49 8.15 -4.84 12.68
N VAL A 50 7.66 -3.61 12.49
CA VAL A 50 6.68 -2.96 13.37
C VAL A 50 5.32 -2.97 12.65
N LEU A 51 4.32 -3.57 13.27
CA LEU A 51 2.93 -3.48 12.85
C LEU A 51 2.25 -2.33 13.60
N ALA A 52 1.67 -1.39 12.86
CA ALA A 52 0.91 -0.27 13.39
C ALA A 52 -0.56 -0.44 12.99
N ASP A 53 -1.48 -0.43 13.96
CA ASP A 53 -2.91 -0.58 13.71
C ASP A 53 -3.72 0.06 14.83
N ILE A 54 -4.99 0.40 14.54
CA ILE A 54 -5.93 0.86 15.55
C ILE A 54 -6.47 -0.31 16.40
N GLU A 55 -6.50 -1.53 15.83
CA GLU A 55 -6.97 -2.76 16.47
C GLU A 55 -5.87 -3.35 17.36
N GLU A 56 -5.79 -2.91 18.62
CA GLU A 56 -4.68 -3.23 19.53
C GLU A 56 -4.51 -4.74 19.76
N GLU A 57 -5.57 -5.47 20.08
CA GLU A 57 -5.48 -6.90 20.40
C GLU A 57 -5.04 -7.74 19.19
N ALA A 58 -5.70 -7.53 18.03
CA ALA A 58 -5.35 -8.22 16.80
C ALA A 58 -3.96 -7.87 16.30
N GLY A 59 -3.56 -6.60 16.45
CA GLY A 59 -2.22 -6.13 16.05
C GLY A 59 -1.10 -6.72 16.91
N ARG A 60 -1.28 -6.80 18.23
CA ARG A 60 -0.34 -7.45 19.15
C ARG A 60 -0.18 -8.94 18.84
N GLN A 61 -1.32 -9.63 18.63
CA GLN A 61 -1.28 -11.03 18.24
C GLN A 61 -0.53 -11.25 16.92
N ALA A 62 -0.82 -10.43 15.91
CA ALA A 62 -0.14 -10.53 14.62
C ALA A 62 1.37 -10.26 14.74
N ALA A 63 1.78 -9.29 15.57
CA ALA A 63 3.20 -9.01 15.80
C ALA A 63 3.92 -10.14 16.54
N GLU A 64 3.29 -10.73 17.57
CA GLU A 64 3.82 -11.88 18.30
C GLU A 64 4.06 -13.10 17.38
N GLU A 65 3.08 -13.40 16.50
CA GLU A 65 3.17 -14.52 15.56
C GLU A 65 4.37 -14.43 14.61
N ILE A 66 4.80 -13.21 14.26
CA ILE A 66 5.93 -12.98 13.34
C ILE A 66 7.24 -12.63 14.05
N GLY A 67 7.24 -12.56 15.38
CA GLY A 67 8.38 -12.10 16.17
C GLY A 67 8.70 -10.61 15.95
N GLY A 68 7.69 -9.81 15.58
CA GLY A 68 7.78 -8.38 15.36
C GLY A 68 7.33 -7.55 16.58
N GLU A 69 7.27 -6.23 16.38
CA GLU A 69 6.78 -5.28 17.37
C GLU A 69 5.42 -4.71 16.96
N PHE A 70 4.64 -4.22 17.93
CA PHE A 70 3.36 -3.58 17.67
C PHE A 70 3.29 -2.20 18.33
N ILE A 71 2.66 -1.26 17.61
CA ILE A 71 2.26 0.03 18.16
C ILE A 71 0.81 0.35 17.76
N GLN A 72 0.01 0.78 18.73
CA GLN A 72 -1.33 1.28 18.40
C GLN A 72 -1.21 2.61 17.66
N CYS A 73 -1.85 2.72 16.48
CA CYS A 73 -1.76 3.90 15.63
C CYS A 73 -3.08 4.13 14.89
N ASP A 74 -3.67 5.29 15.14
CA ASP A 74 -4.74 5.82 14.30
C ASP A 74 -4.12 6.72 13.22
N VAL A 75 -4.09 6.27 11.98
CA VAL A 75 -3.48 6.98 10.86
C VAL A 75 -4.16 8.33 10.52
N ARG A 76 -5.33 8.61 11.09
CA ARG A 76 -6.02 9.91 10.97
C ARG A 76 -5.34 10.99 11.80
N ASP A 77 -4.51 10.58 12.75
CA ASP A 77 -3.75 11.48 13.61
C ASP A 77 -2.28 11.57 13.11
N PRO A 78 -1.83 12.75 12.65
CA PRO A 78 -0.46 12.93 12.21
C PRO A 78 0.57 12.68 13.32
N GLU A 79 0.23 12.95 14.59
CA GLU A 79 1.12 12.72 15.73
C GLU A 79 1.27 11.21 15.99
N ALA A 80 0.22 10.41 15.83
CA ALA A 80 0.30 8.96 15.92
C ALA A 80 1.19 8.36 14.80
N SER A 81 1.14 8.92 13.59
CA SER A 81 2.04 8.51 12.50
C SER A 81 3.51 8.82 12.82
N VAL A 82 3.80 9.97 13.41
CA VAL A 82 5.15 10.33 13.89
C VAL A 82 5.58 9.37 14.99
N ALA A 83 4.72 9.12 15.98
CA ALA A 83 5.02 8.20 17.09
C ALA A 83 5.33 6.77 16.58
N ALA A 84 4.64 6.29 15.55
CA ALA A 84 4.91 4.97 14.96
C ALA A 84 6.29 4.90 14.28
N VAL A 85 6.68 5.96 13.59
CA VAL A 85 8.02 6.08 12.99
C VAL A 85 9.09 6.16 14.08
N ASP A 86 8.91 7.01 15.10
CA ASP A 86 9.87 7.18 16.17
C ASP A 86 10.05 5.89 16.98
N PHE A 87 8.97 5.17 17.25
CA PHE A 87 9.02 3.84 17.86
C PHE A 87 9.87 2.85 17.03
N THR A 88 9.70 2.85 15.71
CA THR A 88 10.49 2.00 14.81
C THR A 88 11.97 2.37 14.86
N VAL A 89 12.27 3.68 14.85
CA VAL A 89 13.65 4.20 14.95
C VAL A 89 14.28 3.87 16.30
N GLU A 90 13.53 3.98 17.39
CA GLU A 90 14.01 3.64 18.74
C GLU A 90 14.36 2.16 18.86
N LYS A 91 13.51 1.29 18.31
CA LYS A 91 13.69 -0.16 18.37
C LYS A 91 14.84 -0.67 17.50
N PHE A 92 14.98 -0.13 16.28
CA PHE A 92 15.86 -0.72 15.26
C PHE A 92 16.89 0.26 14.66
N GLY A 93 17.03 1.46 15.24
CA GLY A 93 18.06 2.43 14.88
C GLY A 93 17.81 3.17 13.57
N GLY A 94 16.64 3.01 12.95
CA GLY A 94 16.27 3.71 11.71
C GLY A 94 14.98 3.19 11.10
N LEU A 95 14.62 3.74 9.92
CA LEU A 95 13.50 3.27 9.11
C LEU A 95 13.99 3.08 7.68
N ASP A 96 13.95 1.85 7.18
CA ASP A 96 14.34 1.49 5.81
C ASP A 96 13.13 1.42 4.88
N ILE A 97 11.98 0.89 5.38
CA ILE A 97 10.78 0.65 4.58
C ILE A 97 9.53 1.10 5.35
N ALA A 98 8.61 1.78 4.67
CA ALA A 98 7.28 2.07 5.19
C ALA A 98 6.21 1.54 4.23
N PHE A 99 5.32 0.69 4.72
CA PHE A 99 4.15 0.25 3.99
C PHE A 99 2.91 0.96 4.53
N LEU A 100 2.45 1.97 3.80
CA LEU A 100 1.29 2.79 4.14
C LEU A 100 0.02 2.13 3.58
N ASN A 101 -0.49 1.17 4.35
CA ASN A 101 -1.50 0.23 3.90
C ASN A 101 -2.88 0.41 4.53
N ALA A 102 -2.98 1.05 5.69
CA ALA A 102 -4.26 1.27 6.36
C ALA A 102 -5.32 1.83 5.41
N GLY A 103 -6.49 1.21 5.37
CA GLY A 103 -7.56 1.61 4.46
C GLY A 103 -8.89 0.92 4.74
N ILE A 104 -9.98 1.58 4.35
CA ILE A 104 -11.36 1.08 4.47
C ILE A 104 -12.14 1.34 3.18
N SER A 105 -13.28 0.64 3.00
CA SER A 105 -14.30 1.04 2.02
C SER A 105 -14.99 2.34 2.46
N THR A 106 -15.60 3.08 1.52
CA THR A 106 -16.28 4.34 1.86
C THR A 106 -17.51 4.08 2.73
N GLY A 107 -18.30 3.06 2.41
CA GLY A 107 -19.52 2.72 3.13
C GLY A 107 -20.72 3.65 2.84
N CYS A 108 -20.54 4.66 1.96
CA CYS A 108 -21.62 5.54 1.49
C CYS A 108 -21.40 5.92 0.02
N GLY A 109 -22.49 6.37 -0.63
CA GLY A 109 -22.46 6.87 -2.01
C GLY A 109 -22.62 8.38 -2.10
N LEU A 110 -23.15 8.83 -3.22
CA LEU A 110 -23.50 10.24 -3.46
C LEU A 110 -25.00 10.48 -3.31
N VAL A 111 -25.38 11.73 -3.14
CA VAL A 111 -26.75 12.27 -3.09
C VAL A 111 -27.58 11.56 -2.00
N GLU A 112 -28.44 10.60 -2.37
CA GLU A 112 -29.39 9.96 -1.45
C GLU A 112 -28.74 9.05 -0.41
N SER A 113 -27.57 8.48 -0.75
CA SER A 113 -26.80 7.59 0.13
C SER A 113 -25.56 8.26 0.72
N PHE A 114 -25.44 9.59 0.60
CA PHE A 114 -24.31 10.33 1.12
C PHE A 114 -24.37 10.44 2.65
N ASP A 115 -23.29 10.05 3.30
CA ASP A 115 -23.07 10.22 4.72
C ASP A 115 -21.75 10.96 4.94
N LEU A 116 -21.83 12.15 5.57
CA LEU A 116 -20.69 13.01 5.76
C LEU A 116 -19.62 12.42 6.69
N GLU A 117 -20.03 11.67 7.71
CA GLU A 117 -19.08 11.09 8.66
C GLU A 117 -18.35 9.88 8.03
N LEU A 118 -19.06 9.03 7.30
CA LEU A 118 -18.45 7.92 6.54
C LEU A 118 -17.49 8.45 5.47
N TYR A 119 -17.91 9.49 4.72
CA TYR A 119 -17.05 10.18 3.76
C TYR A 119 -15.77 10.69 4.40
N ARG A 120 -15.89 11.49 5.47
CA ARG A 120 -14.73 12.07 6.17
C ARG A 120 -13.80 10.99 6.71
N ARG A 121 -14.38 9.97 7.33
CA ARG A 121 -13.60 8.84 7.85
C ARG A 121 -12.79 8.15 6.75
N ALA A 122 -13.41 7.88 5.60
CA ALA A 122 -12.71 7.24 4.48
C ALA A 122 -11.60 8.12 3.92
N MET A 123 -11.84 9.43 3.74
CA MET A 123 -10.81 10.38 3.29
C MET A 123 -9.64 10.46 4.27
N GLN A 124 -9.92 10.59 5.55
CA GLN A 124 -8.89 10.68 6.59
C GLN A 124 -8.04 9.42 6.69
N ILE A 125 -8.63 8.24 6.58
CA ILE A 125 -7.85 6.99 6.66
C ILE A 125 -7.09 6.74 5.36
N ASN A 126 -7.79 6.76 4.22
CA ASN A 126 -7.23 6.25 2.97
C ASN A 126 -6.30 7.26 2.25
N LEU A 127 -6.48 8.57 2.47
CA LEU A 127 -5.68 9.60 1.82
C LEU A 127 -4.83 10.37 2.83
N ASP A 128 -5.43 10.98 3.87
CA ASP A 128 -4.67 11.77 4.85
C ASP A 128 -3.66 10.87 5.58
N GLY A 129 -4.03 9.63 5.93
CA GLY A 129 -3.14 8.66 6.54
C GLY A 129 -1.90 8.34 5.70
N VAL A 130 -2.03 8.30 4.37
CA VAL A 130 -0.87 8.16 3.46
C VAL A 130 -0.02 9.43 3.46
N VAL A 131 -0.65 10.61 3.43
CA VAL A 131 0.05 11.90 3.51
C VAL A 131 0.84 12.02 4.81
N PHE A 132 0.20 11.71 5.95
CA PHE A 132 0.84 11.78 7.27
C PHE A 132 1.96 10.74 7.39
N GLY A 133 1.74 9.53 6.89
CA GLY A 133 2.76 8.48 6.86
C GLY A 133 4.00 8.88 6.05
N ILE A 134 3.85 9.48 4.87
CA ILE A 134 4.98 10.01 4.08
C ILE A 134 5.70 11.11 4.86
N ASN A 135 4.96 12.08 5.43
CA ASN A 135 5.54 13.17 6.20
C ASN A 135 6.31 12.69 7.44
N ALA A 136 5.86 11.63 8.10
CA ALA A 136 6.55 11.03 9.24
C ALA A 136 7.78 10.21 8.80
N ALA A 137 7.66 9.40 7.74
CA ALA A 137 8.71 8.48 7.32
C ALA A 137 9.91 9.18 6.66
N VAL A 138 9.68 10.17 5.80
CA VAL A 138 10.74 10.84 5.01
C VAL A 138 11.87 11.41 5.89
N PRO A 139 11.63 12.13 6.99
CA PRO A 139 12.71 12.62 7.84
C PRO A 139 13.56 11.50 8.46
N ALA A 140 12.96 10.36 8.83
CA ALA A 140 13.69 9.22 9.37
C ALA A 140 14.54 8.53 8.28
N MET A 141 13.97 8.35 7.08
CA MET A 141 14.68 7.79 5.93
C MET A 141 15.85 8.68 5.45
N ARG A 142 15.69 10.02 5.49
CA ARG A 142 16.81 10.95 5.25
C ARG A 142 18.00 10.69 6.17
N ARG A 143 17.73 10.53 7.45
CA ARG A 143 18.79 10.22 8.44
C ARG A 143 19.45 8.85 8.18
N ARG A 144 18.68 7.92 7.59
CA ARG A 144 19.16 6.58 7.21
C ARG A 144 19.93 6.57 5.88
N GLY A 145 19.83 7.64 5.08
CA GLY A 145 20.48 7.77 3.77
C GLY A 145 19.64 7.26 2.60
N GLY A 146 18.35 7.05 2.82
CA GLY A 146 17.39 6.60 1.82
C GLY A 146 16.35 5.65 2.39
N GLY A 147 15.42 5.19 1.56
CA GLY A 147 14.37 4.27 1.98
C GLY A 147 13.38 3.91 0.86
N SER A 148 12.39 3.10 1.20
CA SER A 148 11.31 2.73 0.28
C SER A 148 9.95 2.88 0.96
N ILE A 149 9.04 3.61 0.31
CA ILE A 149 7.65 3.77 0.75
C ILE A 149 6.75 3.13 -0.30
N VAL A 150 5.87 2.23 0.13
CA VAL A 150 4.79 1.69 -0.72
C VAL A 150 3.46 2.10 -0.12
N ALA A 151 2.57 2.66 -0.95
CA ALA A 151 1.22 3.05 -0.54
C ALA A 151 0.17 2.15 -1.19
N THR A 152 -0.83 1.71 -0.41
CA THR A 152 -1.96 0.94 -0.94
C THR A 152 -2.98 1.86 -1.60
N ALA A 153 -2.94 1.93 -2.93
CA ALA A 153 -3.99 2.51 -3.75
C ALA A 153 -5.09 1.46 -4.04
N SER A 154 -5.53 1.33 -5.27
CA SER A 154 -6.48 0.33 -5.77
C SER A 154 -6.58 0.43 -7.29
N LEU A 155 -7.11 -0.56 -7.99
CA LEU A 155 -7.61 -0.39 -9.36
C LEU A 155 -8.61 0.77 -9.44
N ALA A 156 -9.37 1.03 -8.38
CA ALA A 156 -10.24 2.19 -8.26
C ALA A 156 -9.52 3.55 -8.36
N GLY A 157 -8.21 3.58 -8.18
CA GLY A 157 -7.36 4.76 -8.40
C GLY A 157 -6.86 4.90 -9.85
N LEU A 158 -7.13 3.91 -10.70
CA LEU A 158 -6.67 3.86 -12.09
C LEU A 158 -7.81 3.88 -13.11
N THR A 159 -9.03 3.56 -12.68
CA THR A 159 -10.22 3.46 -13.54
C THR A 159 -11.46 3.99 -12.84
N ALA A 160 -12.53 4.21 -13.60
CA ALA A 160 -13.83 4.57 -13.05
C ALA A 160 -14.47 3.42 -12.26
N VAL A 161 -15.09 3.75 -11.14
CA VAL A 161 -15.84 2.82 -10.28
C VAL A 161 -17.24 3.39 -10.03
N PRO A 162 -18.21 3.15 -10.92
CA PRO A 162 -19.53 3.79 -10.86
C PRO A 162 -20.33 3.47 -9.59
N PHE A 163 -20.09 2.31 -8.96
CA PHE A 163 -20.78 1.89 -7.73
C PHE A 163 -20.17 2.49 -6.45
N ASP A 164 -18.93 3.01 -6.48
CA ASP A 164 -18.30 3.74 -5.36
C ASP A 164 -17.41 4.89 -5.88
N PRO A 165 -18.02 5.98 -6.37
CA PRO A 165 -17.27 7.11 -6.93
C PRO A 165 -16.43 7.85 -5.87
N ILE A 166 -16.81 7.80 -4.60
CA ILE A 166 -16.05 8.41 -3.50
C ILE A 166 -14.76 7.62 -3.26
N TYR A 167 -14.85 6.29 -3.20
CA TYR A 167 -13.67 5.44 -3.09
C TYR A 167 -12.72 5.62 -4.28
N ALA A 168 -13.29 5.71 -5.48
CA ALA A 168 -12.50 5.99 -6.68
C ALA A 168 -11.74 7.33 -6.57
N ALA A 169 -12.42 8.41 -6.19
CA ALA A 169 -11.80 9.72 -6.00
C ALA A 169 -10.68 9.67 -4.95
N ASN A 170 -10.93 8.98 -3.84
CA ASN A 170 -9.97 8.76 -2.76
C ASN A 170 -8.70 8.05 -3.25
N LYS A 171 -8.85 6.92 -3.94
CA LYS A 171 -7.72 6.13 -4.44
C LYS A 171 -7.02 6.77 -5.65
N HIS A 172 -7.71 7.58 -6.46
CA HIS A 172 -7.06 8.46 -7.44
C HIS A 172 -6.18 9.52 -6.75
N GLY A 173 -6.62 10.03 -5.59
CA GLY A 173 -5.81 10.93 -4.76
C GLY A 173 -4.48 10.28 -4.35
N VAL A 174 -4.52 9.04 -3.86
CA VAL A 174 -3.30 8.28 -3.50
C VAL A 174 -2.39 8.06 -4.72
N VAL A 175 -2.95 7.67 -5.88
CA VAL A 175 -2.19 7.52 -7.13
C VAL A 175 -1.54 8.84 -7.55
N GLY A 176 -2.30 9.94 -7.48
CA GLY A 176 -1.79 11.28 -7.78
C GLY A 176 -0.63 11.69 -6.85
N LEU A 177 -0.78 11.40 -5.54
CA LEU A 177 0.24 11.67 -4.53
C LEU A 177 1.54 10.87 -4.80
N VAL A 178 1.44 9.56 -5.02
CA VAL A 178 2.59 8.69 -5.32
C VAL A 178 3.36 9.19 -6.55
N ARG A 179 2.65 9.44 -7.65
CA ARG A 179 3.24 9.91 -8.90
C ARG A 179 3.90 11.28 -8.80
N SER A 180 3.41 12.12 -7.90
CA SER A 180 3.94 13.48 -7.71
C SER A 180 5.09 13.50 -6.69
N ALA A 181 4.99 12.72 -5.62
CA ALA A 181 5.99 12.67 -4.56
C ALA A 181 7.22 11.82 -4.97
N GLY A 182 7.02 10.70 -5.69
CA GLY A 182 8.09 9.81 -6.09
C GLY A 182 9.29 10.52 -6.71
N PRO A 183 9.13 11.28 -7.81
CA PRO A 183 10.26 11.99 -8.44
C PRO A 183 10.92 13.05 -7.57
N VAL A 184 10.19 13.61 -6.60
CA VAL A 184 10.74 14.62 -5.67
C VAL A 184 11.70 13.98 -4.69
N TYR A 185 11.29 12.87 -4.06
CA TYR A 185 12.08 12.23 -3.01
C TYR A 185 13.12 11.24 -3.53
N GLU A 186 13.01 10.81 -4.78
CA GLU A 186 14.04 10.01 -5.45
C GLU A 186 15.42 10.70 -5.45
N LEU A 187 15.45 12.04 -5.53
CA LEU A 187 16.67 12.84 -5.41
C LEU A 187 17.37 12.69 -4.06
N GLU A 188 16.65 12.19 -3.05
CA GLU A 188 17.14 11.92 -1.71
C GLU A 188 17.29 10.41 -1.44
N SER A 189 17.31 9.58 -2.49
CA SER A 189 17.36 8.12 -2.41
C SER A 189 16.15 7.50 -1.68
N ILE A 190 15.01 8.20 -1.63
CA ILE A 190 13.76 7.70 -1.07
C ILE A 190 12.80 7.43 -2.21
N ARG A 191 12.41 6.18 -2.38
CA ARG A 191 11.46 5.75 -3.41
C ARG A 191 10.05 5.71 -2.85
N ILE A 192 9.07 6.18 -3.61
CA ILE A 192 7.65 6.16 -3.23
C ILE A 192 6.87 5.55 -4.39
N ASN A 193 6.26 4.39 -4.16
CA ASN A 193 5.50 3.65 -5.17
C ASN A 193 4.11 3.28 -4.65
N GLY A 194 3.21 2.89 -5.54
CA GLY A 194 1.83 2.52 -5.22
C GLY A 194 1.47 1.12 -5.70
N ILE A 195 0.82 0.34 -4.84
CA ILE A 195 0.17 -0.91 -5.24
C ILE A 195 -1.32 -0.67 -5.47
N CYS A 196 -1.85 -1.18 -6.57
CA CYS A 196 -3.23 -0.99 -7.02
C CYS A 196 -3.94 -2.34 -7.20
N PRO A 197 -4.34 -3.01 -6.10
CA PRO A 197 -5.03 -4.29 -6.19
C PRO A 197 -6.46 -4.15 -6.74
N GLY A 198 -6.93 -5.21 -7.42
CA GLY A 198 -8.35 -5.47 -7.65
C GLY A 198 -9.04 -6.04 -6.42
N PHE A 199 -10.17 -6.73 -6.61
CA PHE A 199 -10.88 -7.38 -5.52
C PHE A 199 -10.03 -8.51 -4.94
N SER A 200 -9.63 -8.34 -3.68
CA SER A 200 -8.74 -9.27 -2.97
C SER A 200 -9.40 -9.75 -1.70
N ASP A 201 -9.07 -10.97 -1.27
CA ASP A 201 -9.66 -11.62 -0.10
C ASP A 201 -9.24 -10.96 1.21
N THR A 202 -9.82 -9.80 1.47
CA THR A 202 -9.59 -8.99 2.66
C THR A 202 -10.91 -8.50 3.23
N ARG A 203 -10.93 -8.04 4.48
CA ARG A 203 -12.11 -7.49 5.15
C ARG A 203 -12.82 -6.37 4.38
N ILE A 204 -12.13 -5.68 3.46
CA ILE A 204 -12.71 -4.60 2.66
C ILE A 204 -13.87 -5.09 1.79
N ILE A 205 -13.82 -6.35 1.33
CA ILE A 205 -14.85 -6.92 0.46
C ILE A 205 -15.88 -7.80 1.19
N ASP A 206 -15.74 -8.05 2.48
CA ASP A 206 -16.60 -8.99 3.22
C ASP A 206 -18.10 -8.71 3.01
N GLY A 207 -18.49 -7.45 2.98
CA GLY A 207 -19.90 -7.04 2.82
C GLY A 207 -20.52 -7.32 1.45
N PHE A 208 -19.72 -7.62 0.43
CA PHE A 208 -20.18 -7.84 -0.96
C PHE A 208 -19.44 -8.98 -1.69
N LYS A 209 -18.61 -9.75 -0.97
CA LYS A 209 -17.83 -10.87 -1.50
C LYS A 209 -18.70 -11.92 -2.21
N GLU A 210 -19.83 -12.29 -1.61
CA GLU A 210 -20.76 -13.26 -2.20
C GLU A 210 -21.33 -12.78 -3.52
N GLY A 211 -21.61 -11.47 -3.63
CA GLY A 211 -22.06 -10.85 -4.88
C GLY A 211 -21.01 -10.95 -5.98
N LEU A 212 -19.76 -10.64 -5.68
CA LEU A 212 -18.65 -10.76 -6.63
C LEU A 212 -18.51 -12.19 -7.15
N VAL A 213 -18.53 -13.17 -6.24
CA VAL A 213 -18.43 -14.60 -6.59
C VAL A 213 -19.60 -15.04 -7.47
N SER A 214 -20.83 -14.60 -7.16
CA SER A 214 -22.03 -14.96 -7.93
C SER A 214 -22.02 -14.36 -9.36
N GLU A 215 -21.37 -13.22 -9.55
CA GLU A 215 -21.15 -12.56 -10.85
C GLU A 215 -19.94 -13.12 -11.60
N GLY A 216 -19.23 -14.09 -11.02
CA GLY A 216 -18.03 -14.69 -11.62
C GLY A 216 -16.82 -13.75 -11.62
N ILE A 217 -16.82 -12.72 -10.77
CA ILE A 217 -15.68 -11.81 -10.63
C ILE A 217 -14.61 -12.51 -9.79
N PRO A 218 -13.39 -12.69 -10.33
CA PRO A 218 -12.34 -13.39 -9.63
C PRO A 218 -11.81 -12.56 -8.46
N ILE A 219 -11.59 -13.22 -7.32
CA ILE A 219 -10.98 -12.65 -6.13
C ILE A 219 -9.49 -13.03 -6.10
N ILE A 220 -8.66 -12.05 -5.80
CA ILE A 220 -7.20 -12.19 -5.78
C ILE A 220 -6.80 -12.73 -4.41
N GLU A 221 -5.95 -13.75 -4.38
CA GLU A 221 -5.31 -14.23 -3.15
C GLU A 221 -4.42 -13.14 -2.54
N VAL A 222 -4.41 -13.03 -1.22
CA VAL A 222 -3.61 -12.03 -0.50
C VAL A 222 -2.13 -12.12 -0.86
N GLU A 223 -1.59 -13.33 -0.91
CA GLU A 223 -0.18 -13.62 -1.20
C GLU A 223 0.25 -13.08 -2.57
N HIS A 224 -0.63 -13.13 -3.55
CA HIS A 224 -0.34 -12.59 -4.88
C HIS A 224 -0.18 -11.06 -4.88
N VAL A 225 -0.96 -10.36 -4.04
CA VAL A 225 -0.79 -8.92 -3.85
C VAL A 225 0.49 -8.63 -3.06
N VAL A 226 0.81 -9.46 -2.06
CA VAL A 226 2.05 -9.34 -1.27
C VAL A 226 3.29 -9.46 -2.15
N ASP A 227 3.31 -10.35 -3.13
CA ASP A 227 4.41 -10.46 -4.08
C ASP A 227 4.64 -9.12 -4.82
N GLY A 228 3.58 -8.48 -5.31
CA GLY A 228 3.67 -7.16 -5.95
C GLY A 228 4.11 -6.04 -4.99
N ILE A 229 3.72 -6.10 -3.72
CA ILE A 229 4.15 -5.15 -2.68
C ILE A 229 5.65 -5.29 -2.42
N VAL A 230 6.13 -6.52 -2.25
CA VAL A 230 7.54 -6.82 -1.98
C VAL A 230 8.42 -6.43 -3.18
N ASP A 231 7.96 -6.70 -4.40
CA ASP A 231 8.65 -6.26 -5.62
C ASP A 231 8.78 -4.72 -5.69
N LEU A 232 7.73 -3.99 -5.32
CA LEU A 232 7.78 -2.52 -5.26
C LEU A 232 8.72 -2.00 -4.18
N MET A 233 8.78 -2.66 -3.01
CA MET A 233 9.72 -2.30 -1.95
C MET A 233 11.17 -2.46 -2.39
N ALA A 234 11.45 -3.47 -3.20
CA ALA A 234 12.77 -3.77 -3.76
C ALA A 234 13.08 -2.98 -5.04
N SER A 235 12.08 -2.40 -5.71
CA SER A 235 12.25 -1.68 -6.98
C SER A 235 13.21 -0.50 -6.84
N PRO A 236 14.13 -0.29 -7.79
CA PRO A 236 14.95 0.91 -7.85
C PRO A 236 14.18 2.15 -8.32
N GLU A 237 13.00 1.98 -8.87
CA GLU A 237 12.19 3.03 -9.47
C GLU A 237 11.29 3.74 -8.44
N SER A 238 10.85 4.95 -8.77
CA SER A 238 10.01 5.78 -7.91
C SER A 238 8.91 6.48 -8.71
N GLY A 239 7.74 6.67 -8.07
CA GLY A 239 6.57 7.31 -8.70
C GLY A 239 5.70 6.35 -9.50
N ASN A 240 5.97 5.06 -9.47
CA ASN A 240 5.26 4.03 -10.22
C ASN A 240 4.06 3.46 -9.45
N CYS A 241 3.04 3.08 -10.19
CA CYS A 241 1.88 2.36 -9.67
C CYS A 241 1.78 1.02 -10.36
N HIS A 242 1.82 -0.07 -9.59
CA HIS A 242 1.62 -1.43 -10.11
C HIS A 242 0.20 -1.90 -9.82
N PHE A 243 -0.47 -2.41 -10.83
CA PHE A 243 -1.77 -3.05 -10.64
C PHE A 243 -1.61 -4.55 -10.46
N VAL A 244 -2.54 -5.12 -9.69
CA VAL A 244 -2.64 -6.57 -9.46
C VAL A 244 -4.04 -7.03 -9.81
N GLN A 245 -4.13 -7.99 -10.72
CA GLN A 245 -5.37 -8.62 -11.16
C GLN A 245 -5.28 -10.13 -11.05
N ALA A 246 -6.42 -10.79 -10.86
CA ALA A 246 -6.47 -12.24 -10.82
C ALA A 246 -5.97 -12.85 -12.14
N GLY A 247 -5.08 -13.82 -12.02
CA GLY A 247 -4.53 -14.55 -13.18
C GLY A 247 -3.48 -13.78 -14.00
N MET A 248 -2.99 -12.65 -13.50
CA MET A 248 -1.94 -11.85 -14.11
C MET A 248 -0.85 -11.55 -13.07
N ASP A 249 0.41 -11.56 -13.49
CA ASP A 249 1.48 -11.08 -12.61
C ASP A 249 1.31 -9.57 -12.32
N PRO A 250 1.77 -9.06 -11.15
CA PRO A 250 1.79 -7.62 -10.86
C PRO A 250 2.53 -6.85 -11.97
N GLN A 251 1.95 -5.74 -12.43
CA GLN A 251 2.48 -4.99 -13.57
C GLN A 251 2.39 -3.49 -13.34
N GLU A 252 3.38 -2.75 -13.87
CA GLU A 252 3.34 -1.30 -13.92
C GLU A 252 2.16 -0.81 -14.76
N PHE A 253 1.37 0.13 -14.21
CA PHE A 253 0.34 0.84 -14.96
C PHE A 253 0.95 2.04 -15.69
N ARG A 254 0.94 2.02 -17.01
CA ARG A 254 1.48 3.08 -17.85
C ARG A 254 0.49 4.20 -18.08
N PHE A 255 0.76 5.36 -17.50
CA PHE A 255 -0.02 6.56 -17.71
C PHE A 255 0.30 7.20 -19.07
N ARG A 256 -0.73 7.68 -19.77
CA ARG A 256 -0.53 8.46 -21.00
C ARG A 256 -0.02 9.86 -20.64
N ASN A 257 1.00 10.33 -21.34
CA ASN A 257 1.49 11.69 -21.20
C ASN A 257 0.54 12.68 -21.86
N ILE A 258 0.32 13.81 -21.18
CA ILE A 258 -0.35 14.96 -21.76
C ILE A 258 0.69 15.74 -22.61
N PRO A 259 0.37 16.13 -23.85
CA PRO A 259 1.27 17.00 -24.64
C PRO A 259 1.60 18.27 -23.86
N GLY A 260 2.87 18.65 -23.86
CA GLY A 260 3.30 19.91 -23.25
C GLY A 260 2.65 21.14 -23.93
N PRO A 261 2.66 22.31 -23.28
CA PRO A 261 2.17 23.54 -23.89
C PRO A 261 2.97 23.86 -25.14
N LYS A 262 2.27 24.26 -26.22
CA LYS A 262 2.93 24.80 -27.41
C LYS A 262 3.42 26.22 -27.08
N ALA A 263 4.66 26.53 -27.48
CA ALA A 263 5.14 27.92 -27.46
C ALA A 263 4.17 28.76 -28.32
N ALA A 264 3.85 29.98 -27.85
CA ALA A 264 3.15 30.95 -28.67
C ALA A 264 4.04 31.21 -29.91
N GLU A 265 3.50 31.08 -31.11
CA GLU A 265 4.18 31.53 -32.32
C GLU A 265 4.35 33.04 -32.19
N ALA A 266 5.62 33.50 -32.27
CA ALA A 266 6.01 34.91 -32.17
C ALA A 266 5.57 35.68 -33.42
#